data_ca7320b4a5ebe6eff154c2545dacd17a
#
_entry.id   ca7320b4a5ebe6eff154c2545dacd17a
#
_cell.length_a   1.000
_cell.length_b   1.000
_cell.length_c   1.000
_cell.angle_alpha   90.00
_cell.angle_beta   90.00
_cell.angle_gamma   90.00
#
_symmetry.space_group_name_H-M   'P 1'
#
loop_
_entity.id
_entity.type
_entity.pdbx_description
1 polymer ?
#
loop_
_entity_poly.entity_id
_entity_poly.type
_entity_poly.pdbx_seq_one_letter_code
_entity_poly.pdbx_strand_id
1 'polypeptide(L)'
;DLDYDEKTATPDDVIDYLCSRKKYGIGYYEEPGVSSSFVPGGGYTKEEIVQIITIRYALSLNSYQKYIVTTVASDVSEETLAVVIENSDVLPGVSVAQDTIRKYNDPVYFSQIIGYTGKISNEEYEVLSEENENYSLNDYVGKTGIEQSMESYLQGVKGSETIYVDNMGKIIETADYVEPIAGNDIYLTIDK
;
A
#
# COMPACT_ATOMS: atom_id res chain seq x y z
N ASP A 1 22.94 -8.14 -3.76
CA ASP A 1 24.00 -8.55 -2.81
C ASP A 1 24.53 -7.28 -2.18
N LEU A 2 24.32 -7.15 -0.86
CA LEU A 2 25.02 -6.16 -0.06
C LEU A 2 26.51 -6.54 -0.06
N ASP A 3 27.40 -5.61 -0.39
CA ASP A 3 28.85 -5.82 -0.27
C ASP A 3 29.29 -5.97 1.22
N TYR A 4 28.33 -6.01 2.14
CA TYR A 4 28.48 -6.15 3.58
C TYR A 4 27.90 -7.47 4.06
N ASP A 5 28.52 -8.05 5.07
CA ASP A 5 27.94 -9.17 5.81
C ASP A 5 26.64 -8.70 6.47
N GLU A 6 25.50 -9.34 6.13
CA GLU A 6 24.17 -9.02 6.67
C GLU A 6 24.12 -8.96 8.20
N LYS A 7 25.06 -9.64 8.87
CA LYS A 7 25.18 -9.63 10.34
C LYS A 7 25.88 -8.40 10.92
N THR A 8 26.63 -7.67 10.10
CA THR A 8 27.46 -6.53 10.54
C THR A 8 27.01 -5.21 9.97
N ALA A 9 26.09 -5.20 8.99
CA ALA A 9 25.56 -3.99 8.38
C ALA A 9 24.79 -3.15 9.40
N THR A 10 25.13 -1.88 9.47
CA THR A 10 24.38 -0.89 10.27
C THR A 10 23.13 -0.45 9.51
N PRO A 11 22.11 0.15 10.18
CA PRO A 11 20.96 0.72 9.51
C PRO A 11 21.33 1.77 8.44
N ASP A 12 22.39 2.55 8.68
CA ASP A 12 22.86 3.57 7.74
C ASP A 12 23.48 2.91 6.49
N ASP A 13 24.26 1.83 6.62
CA ASP A 13 24.78 1.07 5.49
C ASP A 13 23.66 0.51 4.59
N VAL A 14 22.57 0.06 5.21
CA VAL A 14 21.40 -0.44 4.47
C VAL A 14 20.71 0.70 3.72
N ILE A 15 20.54 1.86 4.35
CA ILE A 15 19.96 3.06 3.72
C ILE A 15 20.82 3.50 2.54
N ASP A 16 22.14 3.60 2.71
CA ASP A 16 23.07 4.00 1.65
C ASP A 16 23.03 3.02 0.45
N TYR A 17 22.98 1.71 0.73
CA TYR A 17 22.79 0.70 -0.31
C TYR A 17 21.48 0.86 -1.06
N LEU A 18 20.37 1.07 -0.34
CA LEU A 18 19.05 1.25 -0.94
C LEU A 18 18.97 2.54 -1.77
N CYS A 19 19.67 3.61 -1.35
CA CYS A 19 19.78 4.85 -2.11
C CYS A 19 20.66 4.70 -3.36
N SER A 20 21.57 3.73 -3.38
CA SER A 20 22.53 3.56 -4.47
C SER A 20 21.86 3.46 -5.84
N ARG A 21 22.60 3.85 -6.89
CA ARG A 21 22.15 3.74 -8.28
C ARG A 21 21.76 2.32 -8.69
N LYS A 22 22.39 1.31 -8.10
CA LYS A 22 22.14 -0.11 -8.40
C LYS A 22 20.78 -0.58 -7.85
N LYS A 23 20.25 0.08 -6.82
CA LYS A 23 18.99 -0.33 -6.19
C LYS A 23 17.86 0.64 -6.54
N TYR A 24 17.68 1.72 -5.81
CA TYR A 24 16.57 2.64 -6.04
C TYR A 24 16.96 3.97 -6.69
N GLY A 25 18.25 4.31 -6.74
CA GLY A 25 18.75 5.51 -7.39
C GLY A 25 18.21 6.79 -6.75
N ILE A 26 18.17 6.84 -5.42
CA ILE A 26 17.70 8.02 -4.67
C ILE A 26 18.90 8.93 -4.43
N GLY A 27 18.88 10.13 -5.02
CA GLY A 27 19.99 11.08 -4.96
C GLY A 27 20.12 11.91 -6.24
N TYR A 28 21.26 12.54 -6.42
CA TYR A 28 21.53 13.36 -7.61
C TYR A 28 22.93 13.08 -8.19
N TYR A 29 23.17 13.57 -9.39
CA TYR A 29 24.49 13.54 -10.02
C TYR A 29 25.17 14.92 -9.87
N GLU A 30 26.38 14.96 -9.31
CA GLU A 30 27.19 16.21 -9.28
C GLU A 30 27.55 16.64 -10.70
N GLU A 31 27.86 15.69 -11.58
CA GLU A 31 28.14 15.93 -12.99
C GLU A 31 27.12 15.17 -13.86
N PRO A 32 26.24 15.85 -14.60
CA PRO A 32 25.27 15.23 -15.47
C PRO A 32 25.93 14.32 -16.51
N GLY A 33 25.48 13.06 -16.57
CA GLY A 33 26.00 12.05 -17.50
C GLY A 33 27.21 11.25 -17.02
N VAL A 34 27.81 11.62 -15.89
CA VAL A 34 28.93 10.88 -15.28
C VAL A 34 28.40 9.96 -14.19
N SER A 35 28.39 8.67 -14.45
CA SER A 35 27.82 7.67 -13.53
C SER A 35 28.52 7.61 -12.17
N SER A 36 29.80 7.93 -12.11
CA SER A 36 30.61 7.93 -10.87
C SER A 36 30.36 9.14 -9.97
N SER A 37 29.67 10.17 -10.45
CA SER A 37 29.33 11.37 -9.69
C SER A 37 27.98 11.27 -8.95
N PHE A 38 27.36 10.09 -8.92
CA PHE A 38 26.10 9.91 -8.22
C PHE A 38 26.31 9.94 -6.70
N VAL A 39 25.57 10.83 -6.03
CA VAL A 39 25.57 10.99 -4.57
C VAL A 39 24.32 10.33 -4.01
N PRO A 40 24.42 9.12 -3.41
CA PRO A 40 23.29 8.43 -2.79
C PRO A 40 22.71 9.26 -1.64
N GLY A 41 21.37 9.36 -1.59
CA GLY A 41 20.66 10.14 -0.56
C GLY A 41 20.82 11.67 -0.69
N GLY A 42 21.65 12.14 -1.62
CA GLY A 42 21.91 13.56 -1.79
C GLY A 42 20.65 14.36 -2.15
N GLY A 43 20.50 15.54 -1.55
CA GLY A 43 19.37 16.42 -1.77
C GLY A 43 18.12 16.14 -0.92
N TYR A 44 18.14 15.09 -0.10
CA TYR A 44 17.02 14.69 0.76
C TYR A 44 17.43 14.61 2.22
N THR A 45 16.50 14.89 3.13
CA THR A 45 16.66 14.60 4.56
C THR A 45 16.56 13.09 4.83
N LYS A 46 17.02 12.65 6.01
CA LYS A 46 16.97 11.23 6.37
C LYS A 46 15.53 10.71 6.42
N GLU A 47 14.61 11.51 6.89
CA GLU A 47 13.17 11.22 6.95
C GLU A 47 12.58 11.04 5.55
N GLU A 48 12.87 11.95 4.63
CA GLU A 48 12.42 11.85 3.23
C GLU A 48 13.00 10.61 2.54
N ILE A 49 14.27 10.31 2.76
CA ILE A 49 14.91 9.09 2.24
C ILE A 49 14.18 7.84 2.70
N VAL A 50 13.85 7.73 3.99
CA VAL A 50 13.13 6.57 4.54
C VAL A 50 11.74 6.46 3.91
N GLN A 51 11.03 7.57 3.75
CA GLN A 51 9.72 7.57 3.08
C GLN A 51 9.82 7.10 1.62
N ILE A 52 10.77 7.64 0.85
CA ILE A 52 11.00 7.25 -0.55
C ILE A 52 11.36 5.76 -0.64
N ILE A 53 12.25 5.27 0.23
CA ILE A 53 12.64 3.85 0.29
C ILE A 53 11.41 2.98 0.57
N THR A 54 10.56 3.37 1.52
CA THR A 54 9.35 2.62 1.88
C THR A 54 8.42 2.47 0.69
N ILE A 55 8.16 3.55 -0.04
CA ILE A 55 7.34 3.52 -1.26
C ILE A 55 7.99 2.66 -2.34
N ARG A 56 9.28 2.85 -2.61
CA ARG A 56 10.02 2.07 -3.60
C ARG A 56 10.04 0.57 -3.26
N TYR A 57 10.18 0.25 -2.00
CA TYR A 57 10.13 -1.14 -1.52
C TYR A 57 8.73 -1.74 -1.73
N ALA A 58 7.66 -1.04 -1.32
CA ALA A 58 6.30 -1.50 -1.54
C ALA A 58 5.99 -1.76 -3.02
N LEU A 59 6.40 -0.84 -3.91
CA LEU A 59 6.28 -1.02 -5.36
C LEU A 59 7.11 -2.22 -5.87
N SER A 60 8.27 -2.48 -5.28
CA SER A 60 9.14 -3.59 -5.70
C SER A 60 8.55 -4.97 -5.38
N LEU A 61 7.71 -5.08 -4.35
CA LEU A 61 7.01 -6.33 -4.01
C LEU A 61 6.05 -6.78 -5.11
N ASN A 62 5.46 -5.83 -5.83
CA ASN A 62 4.52 -6.06 -6.94
C ASN A 62 5.20 -5.96 -8.33
N SER A 63 6.53 -6.08 -8.40
CA SER A 63 7.30 -5.87 -9.64
C SER A 63 6.94 -6.81 -10.79
N TYR A 64 6.41 -7.99 -10.49
CA TYR A 64 5.92 -8.96 -11.49
C TYR A 64 4.52 -8.63 -12.02
N GLN A 65 3.77 -7.82 -11.32
CA GLN A 65 2.39 -7.44 -11.65
C GLN A 65 2.30 -5.92 -11.72
N LYS A 66 2.87 -5.34 -12.77
CA LYS A 66 3.00 -3.89 -12.97
C LYS A 66 1.66 -3.11 -12.95
N TYR A 67 0.55 -3.82 -13.09
CA TYR A 67 -0.79 -3.23 -13.14
C TYR A 67 -1.52 -3.28 -11.80
N ILE A 68 -0.95 -3.94 -10.78
CA ILE A 68 -1.53 -3.91 -9.44
C ILE A 68 -1.25 -2.56 -8.80
N VAL A 69 -2.33 -1.90 -8.42
CA VAL A 69 -2.27 -0.64 -7.68
C VAL A 69 -1.64 -0.89 -6.30
N THR A 70 -0.66 -0.08 -5.94
CA THR A 70 -0.03 -0.11 -4.63
C THR A 70 -0.49 1.11 -3.82
N THR A 71 -1.13 0.87 -2.69
CA THR A 71 -1.55 1.94 -1.78
C THR A 71 -0.31 2.59 -1.15
N VAL A 72 -0.12 3.87 -1.42
CA VAL A 72 1.00 4.67 -0.89
C VAL A 72 0.63 5.31 0.44
N ALA A 73 -0.60 5.82 0.54
CA ALA A 73 -1.15 6.40 1.76
C ALA A 73 -2.66 6.16 1.81
N SER A 74 -3.20 5.99 3.01
CA SER A 74 -4.62 5.85 3.29
C SER A 74 -5.05 6.88 4.33
N ASP A 75 -6.35 7.17 4.41
CA ASP A 75 -6.93 8.14 5.34
C ASP A 75 -6.28 9.53 5.25
N VAL A 76 -6.02 9.97 4.00
CA VAL A 76 -5.40 11.27 3.72
C VAL A 76 -6.42 12.41 3.92
N SER A 77 -5.92 13.59 4.34
CA SER A 77 -6.78 14.76 4.50
C SER A 77 -7.30 15.30 3.16
N GLU A 78 -8.41 16.03 3.20
CA GLU A 78 -8.98 16.68 2.00
C GLU A 78 -7.99 17.66 1.34
N GLU A 79 -7.14 18.33 2.14
CA GLU A 79 -6.10 19.23 1.62
C GLU A 79 -5.05 18.43 0.84
N THR A 80 -4.61 17.28 1.37
CA THR A 80 -3.65 16.40 0.67
C THR A 80 -4.25 15.86 -0.61
N LEU A 81 -5.52 15.46 -0.57
CA LEU A 81 -6.28 15.01 -1.73
C LEU A 81 -6.32 16.08 -2.83
N ALA A 82 -6.66 17.33 -2.46
CA ALA A 82 -6.69 18.45 -3.39
C ALA A 82 -5.33 18.68 -4.04
N VAL A 83 -4.24 18.67 -3.26
CA VAL A 83 -2.87 18.83 -3.77
C VAL A 83 -2.49 17.72 -4.76
N VAL A 84 -2.85 16.47 -4.48
CA VAL A 84 -2.57 15.34 -5.39
C VAL A 84 -3.33 15.49 -6.70
N ILE A 85 -4.62 15.88 -6.65
CA ILE A 85 -5.45 16.07 -7.84
C ILE A 85 -4.94 17.26 -8.69
N GLU A 86 -4.60 18.38 -8.06
CA GLU A 86 -4.05 19.56 -8.76
C GLU A 86 -2.72 19.26 -9.46
N ASN A 87 -1.93 18.35 -8.90
CA ASN A 87 -0.60 18.01 -9.42
C ASN A 87 -0.61 16.70 -10.25
N SER A 88 -1.75 16.22 -10.68
CA SER A 88 -1.88 14.96 -11.45
C SER A 88 -1.01 14.93 -12.71
N ASP A 89 -0.81 16.08 -13.37
CA ASP A 89 0.03 16.20 -14.56
C ASP A 89 1.52 15.93 -14.28
N VAL A 90 2.00 16.24 -13.07
CA VAL A 90 3.40 16.02 -12.66
C VAL A 90 3.60 14.76 -11.83
N LEU A 91 2.50 14.07 -11.49
CA LEU A 91 2.46 12.81 -10.75
C LEU A 91 1.92 11.66 -11.61
N PRO A 92 2.55 11.33 -12.75
CA PRO A 92 2.04 10.28 -13.63
C PRO A 92 2.01 8.93 -12.91
N GLY A 93 0.87 8.23 -13.01
CA GLY A 93 0.65 6.92 -12.36
C GLY A 93 0.24 7.00 -10.89
N VAL A 94 0.00 8.19 -10.36
CA VAL A 94 -0.65 8.37 -9.06
C VAL A 94 -2.14 8.62 -9.29
N SER A 95 -2.98 7.88 -8.60
CA SER A 95 -4.44 8.03 -8.62
C SER A 95 -4.99 8.09 -7.20
N VAL A 96 -6.18 8.65 -7.08
CA VAL A 96 -6.94 8.69 -5.83
C VAL A 96 -8.10 7.72 -5.97
N ALA A 97 -8.27 6.87 -4.97
CA ALA A 97 -9.41 5.96 -4.88
C ALA A 97 -10.12 6.15 -3.55
N GLN A 98 -11.43 6.02 -3.56
CA GLN A 98 -12.22 5.94 -2.34
C GLN A 98 -12.19 4.50 -1.84
N ASP A 99 -11.91 4.34 -0.55
CA ASP A 99 -11.89 3.04 0.10
C ASP A 99 -12.59 3.13 1.46
N THR A 100 -12.94 1.99 2.04
CA THR A 100 -13.59 1.88 3.34
C THR A 100 -12.63 1.27 4.34
N ILE A 101 -12.52 1.90 5.51
CA ILE A 101 -11.66 1.41 6.59
C ILE A 101 -12.48 1.01 7.81
N ARG A 102 -11.98 0.03 8.57
CA ARG A 102 -12.56 -0.35 9.86
C ARG A 102 -12.38 0.78 10.86
N LYS A 103 -13.48 1.21 11.47
CA LYS A 103 -13.49 2.22 12.54
C LYS A 103 -14.06 1.60 13.80
N TYR A 104 -13.32 1.68 14.88
CA TYR A 104 -13.72 1.14 16.18
C TYR A 104 -14.08 2.27 17.14
N ASN A 105 -15.28 2.18 17.72
CA ASN A 105 -15.63 3.01 18.85
C ASN A 105 -15.06 2.36 20.11
N ASP A 106 -14.26 3.08 20.90
CA ASP A 106 -13.64 2.58 22.13
C ASP A 106 -12.73 1.34 22.01
N PRO A 107 -11.77 1.31 21.06
CA PRO A 107 -10.95 0.11 20.75
C PRO A 107 -10.12 -0.37 21.94
N VAL A 108 -9.77 0.50 22.88
CA VAL A 108 -8.89 0.18 24.02
C VAL A 108 -9.55 -0.78 25.01
N TYR A 109 -10.86 -0.63 25.25
CA TYR A 109 -11.54 -1.40 26.30
C TYR A 109 -11.95 -2.81 25.86
N PHE A 110 -12.21 -3.01 24.56
CA PHE A 110 -12.81 -4.24 24.04
C PHE A 110 -11.95 -4.94 23.00
N SER A 111 -10.68 -4.58 22.88
CA SER A 111 -9.77 -5.12 21.86
C SER A 111 -9.71 -6.64 21.84
N GLN A 112 -9.78 -7.31 23.00
CA GLN A 112 -9.76 -8.78 23.09
C GLN A 112 -11.05 -9.43 22.58
N ILE A 113 -12.19 -8.74 22.64
CA ILE A 113 -13.48 -9.24 22.18
C ILE A 113 -13.66 -8.87 20.70
N ILE A 114 -13.37 -7.63 20.35
CA ILE A 114 -13.47 -7.13 18.97
C ILE A 114 -12.49 -7.89 18.06
N GLY A 115 -11.28 -8.10 18.53
CA GLY A 115 -10.20 -8.68 17.74
C GLY A 115 -9.44 -7.65 16.92
N TYR A 116 -8.81 -8.09 15.85
CA TYR A 116 -8.07 -7.25 14.94
C TYR A 116 -8.14 -7.77 13.52
N THR A 117 -7.89 -6.88 12.56
CA THR A 117 -7.74 -7.22 11.15
C THR A 117 -6.27 -7.39 10.78
N GLY A 118 -5.98 -8.27 9.84
CA GLY A 118 -4.63 -8.49 9.35
C GLY A 118 -4.66 -8.98 7.90
N LYS A 119 -3.51 -8.94 7.24
CA LYS A 119 -3.40 -9.41 5.87
C LYS A 119 -3.78 -10.88 5.78
N ILE A 120 -4.59 -11.24 4.78
CA ILE A 120 -5.03 -12.61 4.54
C ILE A 120 -3.83 -13.54 4.33
N SER A 121 -3.82 -14.71 4.94
CA SER A 121 -2.86 -15.77 4.66
C SER A 121 -3.32 -16.63 3.48
N ASN A 122 -2.42 -17.47 2.95
CA ASN A 122 -2.79 -18.38 1.85
C ASN A 122 -3.87 -19.38 2.28
N GLU A 123 -3.79 -19.89 3.50
CA GLU A 123 -4.76 -20.83 4.04
C GLU A 123 -6.15 -20.20 4.24
N GLU A 124 -6.18 -18.96 4.75
CA GLU A 124 -7.43 -18.22 4.90
C GLU A 124 -8.03 -17.85 3.54
N TYR A 125 -7.18 -17.50 2.57
CA TYR A 125 -7.61 -17.19 1.22
C TYR A 125 -8.28 -18.41 0.54
N GLU A 126 -7.71 -19.60 0.66
CA GLU A 126 -8.31 -20.83 0.12
C GLU A 126 -9.73 -21.03 0.65
N VAL A 127 -9.93 -20.86 1.97
CA VAL A 127 -11.25 -21.06 2.60
C VAL A 127 -12.22 -19.93 2.23
N LEU A 128 -11.81 -18.67 2.36
CA LEU A 128 -12.70 -17.53 2.14
C LEU A 128 -13.05 -17.33 0.67
N SER A 129 -12.14 -17.64 -0.25
CA SER A 129 -12.41 -17.52 -1.70
C SER A 129 -13.38 -18.59 -2.22
N GLU A 130 -13.52 -19.74 -1.56
CA GLU A 130 -14.56 -20.72 -1.86
C GLU A 130 -15.97 -20.19 -1.53
N GLU A 131 -16.08 -19.38 -0.48
CA GLU A 131 -17.35 -18.80 -0.05
C GLU A 131 -17.69 -17.50 -0.79
N ASN A 132 -16.66 -16.71 -1.14
CA ASN A 132 -16.84 -15.42 -1.80
C ASN A 132 -15.63 -15.12 -2.71
N GLU A 133 -15.85 -15.07 -4.01
CA GLU A 133 -14.85 -14.77 -5.04
C GLU A 133 -14.24 -13.36 -4.95
N ASN A 134 -14.80 -12.47 -4.13
CA ASN A 134 -14.30 -11.11 -3.95
C ASN A 134 -13.00 -11.03 -3.13
N TYR A 135 -12.57 -12.10 -2.45
CA TYR A 135 -11.31 -12.09 -1.72
C TYR A 135 -10.10 -12.16 -2.64
N SER A 136 -9.04 -11.49 -2.24
CA SER A 136 -7.73 -11.52 -2.90
C SER A 136 -6.60 -11.61 -1.86
N LEU A 137 -5.43 -12.06 -2.27
CA LEU A 137 -4.25 -12.20 -1.39
C LEU A 137 -3.72 -10.89 -0.80
N ASN A 138 -4.25 -9.76 -1.25
CA ASN A 138 -3.86 -8.45 -0.72
C ASN A 138 -4.84 -7.90 0.32
N ASP A 139 -5.93 -8.61 0.59
CA ASP A 139 -6.97 -8.15 1.50
C ASP A 139 -6.59 -8.23 2.96
N TYR A 140 -7.26 -7.42 3.75
CA TYR A 140 -7.27 -7.48 5.19
C TYR A 140 -8.56 -8.17 5.64
N VAL A 141 -8.42 -9.15 6.51
CA VAL A 141 -9.53 -9.93 7.06
C VAL A 141 -9.45 -9.96 8.57
N GLY A 142 -10.57 -10.23 9.23
CA GLY A 142 -10.61 -10.41 10.68
C GLY A 142 -9.83 -11.65 11.12
N LYS A 143 -8.90 -11.47 12.04
CA LYS A 143 -8.01 -12.53 12.53
C LYS A 143 -8.52 -13.21 13.78
N THR A 144 -9.20 -12.48 14.62
CA THR A 144 -9.70 -12.97 15.91
C THR A 144 -11.00 -12.27 16.29
N GLY A 145 -11.71 -12.83 17.28
CA GLY A 145 -12.85 -12.19 17.91
C GLY A 145 -14.03 -11.95 16.98
N ILE A 146 -14.69 -10.82 17.17
CA ILE A 146 -15.87 -10.42 16.39
C ILE A 146 -15.46 -10.11 14.94
N GLU A 147 -14.31 -9.50 14.73
CA GLU A 147 -13.78 -9.25 13.38
C GLU A 147 -13.74 -10.54 12.56
N GLN A 148 -13.24 -11.63 13.13
CA GLN A 148 -13.19 -12.92 12.44
C GLN A 148 -14.57 -13.56 12.28
N SER A 149 -15.37 -13.57 13.34
CA SER A 149 -16.68 -14.28 13.34
C SER A 149 -17.73 -13.58 12.49
N MET A 150 -17.57 -12.26 12.27
CA MET A 150 -18.49 -11.42 11.50
C MET A 150 -17.88 -10.91 10.20
N GLU A 151 -16.77 -11.50 9.75
CA GLU A 151 -16.05 -11.08 8.54
C GLU A 151 -16.98 -10.95 7.34
N SER A 152 -17.88 -11.91 7.12
CA SER A 152 -18.82 -11.90 5.99
C SER A 152 -19.81 -10.73 6.00
N TYR A 153 -20.07 -10.14 7.17
CA TYR A 153 -20.92 -8.94 7.31
C TYR A 153 -20.13 -7.65 7.23
N LEU A 154 -18.91 -7.67 7.72
CA LEU A 154 -18.01 -6.52 7.80
C LEU A 154 -17.28 -6.29 6.47
N GLN A 155 -17.03 -7.33 5.70
CA GLN A 155 -16.42 -7.25 4.39
C GLN A 155 -17.41 -6.61 3.41
N GLY A 156 -16.99 -5.54 2.74
CA GLY A 156 -17.77 -4.94 1.67
C GLY A 156 -17.66 -5.71 0.36
N VAL A 157 -18.17 -5.10 -0.69
CA VAL A 157 -17.96 -5.59 -2.08
C VAL A 157 -16.98 -4.65 -2.76
N LYS A 158 -15.92 -5.20 -3.32
CA LYS A 158 -14.91 -4.41 -4.04
C LYS A 158 -15.51 -3.78 -5.29
N GLY A 159 -15.12 -2.54 -5.54
CA GLY A 159 -15.29 -1.94 -6.84
C GLY A 159 -14.33 -2.57 -7.86
N SER A 160 -14.62 -2.37 -9.12
CA SER A 160 -13.75 -2.77 -10.22
C SER A 160 -13.69 -1.69 -11.27
N GLU A 161 -12.55 -1.58 -11.91
CA GLU A 161 -12.33 -0.65 -13.00
C GLU A 161 -11.56 -1.36 -14.11
N THR A 162 -12.08 -1.28 -15.32
CA THR A 162 -11.38 -1.81 -16.51
C THR A 162 -10.55 -0.72 -17.13
N ILE A 163 -9.25 -0.90 -17.15
CA ILE A 163 -8.30 0.04 -17.77
C ILE A 163 -7.68 -0.56 -19.03
N TYR A 164 -7.61 0.22 -20.09
CA TYR A 164 -6.84 -0.11 -21.28
C TYR A 164 -5.50 0.60 -21.24
N VAL A 165 -4.43 -0.16 -21.44
CA VAL A 165 -3.06 0.36 -21.37
C VAL A 165 -2.34 0.18 -22.70
N ASP A 166 -1.41 1.09 -23.01
CA ASP A 166 -0.51 0.92 -24.15
C ASP A 166 0.61 -0.11 -23.84
N ASN A 167 1.47 -0.35 -24.84
CA ASN A 167 2.61 -1.26 -24.68
C ASN A 167 3.68 -0.81 -23.67
N MET A 168 3.59 0.42 -23.20
CA MET A 168 4.45 1.00 -22.16
C MET A 168 3.80 1.00 -20.77
N GLY A 169 2.52 0.54 -20.67
CA GLY A 169 1.76 0.50 -19.43
C GLY A 169 1.07 1.83 -19.07
N LYS A 170 0.98 2.77 -20.01
CA LYS A 170 0.24 4.02 -19.81
C LYS A 170 -1.26 3.77 -20.07
N ILE A 171 -2.10 4.23 -19.14
CA ILE A 171 -3.56 4.15 -19.29
C ILE A 171 -3.99 5.02 -20.48
N ILE A 172 -4.66 4.41 -21.45
CA ILE A 172 -5.23 5.06 -22.64
C ILE A 172 -6.70 5.38 -22.41
N GLU A 173 -7.42 4.45 -21.78
CA GLU A 173 -8.86 4.55 -21.58
C GLU A 173 -9.26 3.81 -20.32
N THR A 174 -10.28 4.30 -19.64
CA THR A 174 -10.94 3.68 -18.51
C THR A 174 -12.37 3.35 -18.89
N ALA A 175 -12.81 2.12 -18.60
CA ALA A 175 -14.17 1.65 -18.87
C ALA A 175 -14.70 0.83 -17.69
N ASP A 176 -16.01 0.60 -17.66
CA ASP A 176 -16.68 -0.33 -16.73
C ASP A 176 -16.33 -0.12 -15.25
N TYR A 177 -16.44 1.12 -14.79
CA TYR A 177 -16.27 1.44 -13.37
C TYR A 177 -17.46 0.94 -12.54
N VAL A 178 -17.16 0.08 -11.55
CA VAL A 178 -18.12 -0.38 -10.54
C VAL A 178 -17.70 0.17 -9.20
N GLU A 179 -18.58 0.92 -8.56
CA GLU A 179 -18.29 1.55 -7.27
C GLU A 179 -18.20 0.50 -6.13
N PRO A 180 -17.24 0.60 -5.21
CA PRO A 180 -17.17 -0.28 -4.05
C PRO A 180 -18.34 -0.06 -3.11
N ILE A 181 -18.81 -1.14 -2.47
CA ILE A 181 -19.88 -1.10 -1.47
C ILE A 181 -19.27 -1.38 -0.11
N ALA A 182 -19.44 -0.46 0.85
CA ALA A 182 -18.97 -0.65 2.22
C ALA A 182 -19.66 -1.85 2.88
N GLY A 183 -18.94 -2.52 3.79
CA GLY A 183 -19.51 -3.53 4.66
C GLY A 183 -20.50 -2.94 5.67
N ASN A 184 -21.17 -3.79 6.40
CA ASN A 184 -22.17 -3.38 7.38
C ASN A 184 -21.51 -2.97 8.71
N ASP A 185 -22.20 -2.11 9.46
CA ASP A 185 -21.85 -1.79 10.84
C ASP A 185 -22.32 -2.89 11.80
N ILE A 186 -21.54 -3.17 12.82
CA ILE A 186 -21.92 -4.09 13.89
C ILE A 186 -22.04 -3.34 15.20
N TYR A 187 -23.18 -3.47 15.84
CA TYR A 187 -23.48 -2.90 17.16
C TYR A 187 -23.42 -3.99 18.23
N LEU A 188 -22.55 -3.81 19.20
CA LEU A 188 -22.40 -4.72 20.32
C LEU A 188 -23.27 -4.27 21.50
N THR A 189 -23.83 -5.23 22.23
CA THR A 189 -24.62 -5.00 23.45
C THR A 189 -23.76 -4.93 24.71
N ILE A 190 -22.45 -4.79 24.55
CA ILE A 190 -21.49 -4.71 25.65
C ILE A 190 -21.48 -3.27 26.17
N ASP A 191 -21.62 -3.11 27.48
CA ASP A 191 -21.52 -1.84 28.16
C ASP A 191 -20.17 -1.68 28.87
N LYS A 192 -19.71 -0.43 29.08
CA LYS A 192 -18.43 -0.11 29.72
C LYS A 192 -18.47 -0.35 31.22
#